data_55dd4fa037cf97e227cf820f5e3571e8
#
_entry.id   55dd4fa037cf97e227cf820f5e3571e8
#
_cell.length_a   1.000
_cell.length_b   1.000
_cell.length_c   1.000
_cell.angle_alpha   90.00
_cell.angle_beta   90.00
_cell.angle_gamma   90.00
#
_symmetry.space_group_name_H-M   'P 1'
#
loop_
_entity.id
_entity.type
_entity.pdbx_description
1 polymer ?
#
loop_
_entity_poly.entity_id
_entity_poly.type
_entity_poly.pdbx_seq_one_letter_code
_entity_poly.pdbx_strand_id
1 'polypeptide(L)'
;MKLGISQACYRWMAYPDMRRDRPIFLQDEWRLPYLQSLDPPDPDEPIEFWLLDRVESLGVQSLYVASRTFAGRAAAQTFRERAEAAGVMLVSNAAFNVAASAEEWEGGEYHSTIQQIWRSAWAGATVAAAVHNQAVRHNHFTKDPPIEVQLERAEANFRSLLPVCAEYGVVLAWENHIDYRLSEVVQVVEAIDSPWLRINLDTANPIAVIEDPMDGARLAAKYAVNMHLKDMRIQPATGTGEAQVSWAPLGRGSVPILEILDLVQAEAADPDSMPVCVEVAPPPDHDPDVWVRASIEWLRAERGHLFEST
;
A
#
# COMPACT_ATOMS: atom_id res chain seq x y z
N MET A 1 5.51 -11.10 -11.62
CA MET A 1 4.87 -9.99 -10.85
C MET A 1 3.98 -9.15 -11.75
N LYS A 2 2.92 -8.56 -11.22
CA LYS A 2 1.98 -7.68 -11.95
C LYS A 2 2.21 -6.24 -11.53
N LEU A 3 2.99 -5.49 -12.33
CA LEU A 3 3.29 -4.09 -12.05
C LEU A 3 2.02 -3.24 -12.08
N GLY A 4 1.86 -2.37 -11.13
CA GLY A 4 0.68 -1.51 -10.99
C GLY A 4 0.97 -0.18 -10.31
N ILE A 5 -0.10 0.52 -10.01
CA ILE A 5 -0.08 1.80 -9.30
C ILE A 5 -1.02 1.79 -8.10
N SER A 6 -0.66 2.56 -7.07
CA SER A 6 -1.51 2.83 -5.91
C SER A 6 -2.31 4.12 -6.10
N GLN A 7 -3.57 4.12 -5.67
CA GLN A 7 -4.38 5.35 -5.55
C GLN A 7 -3.65 6.45 -4.76
N ALA A 8 -2.77 6.07 -3.84
CA ALA A 8 -1.98 7.02 -3.05
C ALA A 8 -1.06 7.90 -3.90
N CYS A 9 -0.66 7.46 -5.10
CA CYS A 9 0.13 8.28 -6.05
C CYS A 9 -0.63 9.56 -6.45
N TYR A 10 -1.93 9.46 -6.55
CA TYR A 10 -2.81 10.53 -7.01
C TYR A 10 -3.67 11.12 -5.87
N ARG A 11 -3.20 11.00 -4.62
CA ARG A 11 -3.98 11.43 -3.43
C ARG A 11 -4.47 12.87 -3.46
N TRP A 12 -3.69 13.76 -4.06
CA TRP A 12 -4.06 15.18 -4.15
C TRP A 12 -5.13 15.46 -5.20
N MET A 13 -5.32 14.55 -6.15
CA MET A 13 -6.40 14.59 -7.13
C MET A 13 -7.64 13.91 -6.59
N ALA A 14 -7.46 12.75 -5.93
CA ALA A 14 -8.54 11.99 -5.31
C ALA A 14 -9.13 12.72 -4.08
N TYR A 15 -8.32 13.49 -3.36
CA TYR A 15 -8.70 14.17 -2.12
C TYR A 15 -8.13 15.58 -2.09
N PRO A 16 -8.69 16.55 -2.86
CA PRO A 16 -8.19 17.92 -2.96
C PRO A 16 -8.09 18.64 -1.60
N ASP A 17 -9.02 18.36 -0.69
CA ASP A 17 -9.05 18.94 0.67
C ASP A 17 -7.89 18.49 1.57
N MET A 18 -7.18 17.41 1.19
CA MET A 18 -5.99 16.96 1.90
C MET A 18 -4.72 17.71 1.50
N ARG A 19 -4.80 18.63 0.55
CA ARG A 19 -3.68 19.52 0.20
C ARG A 19 -3.31 20.37 1.40
N ARG A 20 -2.30 19.95 2.12
CA ARG A 20 -1.68 20.75 3.18
C ARG A 20 -0.31 21.17 2.71
N ASP A 21 0.06 22.39 3.03
CA ASP A 21 1.43 22.89 2.86
C ASP A 21 2.37 21.95 3.62
N ARG A 22 3.03 21.06 2.91
CA ARG A 22 4.12 20.27 3.46
C ARG A 22 5.41 20.94 3.07
N PRO A 23 6.37 21.06 3.98
CA PRO A 23 7.68 21.57 3.61
C PRO A 23 8.28 20.67 2.53
N ILE A 24 8.65 21.28 1.41
CA ILE A 24 9.27 20.60 0.28
C ILE A 24 10.77 20.59 0.54
N PHE A 25 11.30 19.42 0.89
CA PHE A 25 12.74 19.22 1.13
C PHE A 25 13.48 18.70 -0.11
N LEU A 26 12.87 18.84 -1.30
CA LEU A 26 13.50 18.43 -2.53
C LEU A 26 14.50 19.51 -2.99
N GLN A 27 15.71 19.07 -3.32
CA GLN A 27 16.67 19.92 -4.01
C GLN A 27 16.11 20.32 -5.39
N ASP A 28 16.46 21.49 -5.89
CA ASP A 28 15.91 22.06 -7.13
C ASP A 28 16.05 21.13 -8.34
N GLU A 29 17.04 20.25 -8.34
CA GLU A 29 17.24 19.23 -9.38
C GLU A 29 16.09 18.21 -9.51
N TRP A 30 15.27 18.06 -8.46
CA TRP A 30 14.12 17.16 -8.40
C TRP A 30 12.77 17.86 -8.63
N ARG A 31 12.80 19.17 -8.78
CA ARG A 31 11.67 19.95 -9.29
C ARG A 31 11.55 19.67 -10.78
N LEU A 32 11.02 18.50 -11.10
CA LEU A 32 10.57 18.26 -12.45
C LEU A 32 9.59 19.38 -12.80
N PRO A 33 9.73 20.02 -13.98
CA PRO A 33 8.87 21.12 -14.33
C PRO A 33 7.42 20.68 -14.16
N TYR A 34 6.62 21.54 -13.52
CA TYR A 34 5.18 21.36 -13.42
C TYR A 34 4.62 21.26 -14.83
N LEU A 35 4.42 20.06 -15.29
CA LEU A 35 3.72 19.79 -16.52
C LEU A 35 2.25 19.64 -16.11
N GLN A 36 1.43 20.62 -16.47
CA GLN A 36 -0.04 20.44 -16.50
C GLN A 36 -0.38 19.42 -17.60
N SER A 37 0.09 18.21 -17.45
CA SER A 37 -0.08 17.16 -18.45
C SER A 37 -1.23 16.22 -18.12
N LEU A 38 -1.76 16.30 -16.90
CA LEU A 38 -2.90 15.52 -16.45
C LEU A 38 -4.14 16.41 -16.40
N ASP A 39 -5.13 16.03 -17.18
CA ASP A 39 -6.49 16.50 -16.95
C ASP A 39 -6.96 15.97 -15.59
N PRO A 40 -7.44 16.83 -14.69
CA PRO A 40 -8.03 16.37 -13.43
C PRO A 40 -9.19 15.42 -13.73
N PRO A 41 -9.50 14.49 -12.82
CA PRO A 41 -10.70 13.66 -12.97
C PRO A 41 -11.93 14.56 -13.09
N ASP A 42 -12.87 14.17 -13.94
CA ASP A 42 -14.18 14.80 -14.01
C ASP A 42 -14.81 14.72 -12.62
N PRO A 43 -15.28 15.82 -12.02
CA PRO A 43 -15.91 15.81 -10.72
C PRO A 43 -17.15 14.90 -10.64
N ASP A 44 -17.77 14.59 -11.77
CA ASP A 44 -18.92 13.69 -11.87
C ASP A 44 -18.52 12.23 -12.13
N GLU A 45 -17.24 11.95 -12.45
CA GLU A 45 -16.74 10.61 -12.63
C GLU A 45 -16.17 10.05 -11.32
N PRO A 46 -16.57 8.83 -10.88
CA PRO A 46 -15.94 8.19 -9.73
C PRO A 46 -14.44 7.99 -9.95
N ILE A 47 -13.64 8.40 -8.96
CA ILE A 47 -12.16 8.41 -9.04
C ILE A 47 -11.56 7.04 -9.42
N GLU A 48 -12.20 5.96 -9.05
CA GLU A 48 -11.75 4.62 -9.37
C GLU A 48 -11.72 4.34 -10.88
N PHE A 49 -12.63 4.89 -11.65
CA PHE A 49 -12.64 4.74 -13.11
C PHE A 49 -11.53 5.56 -13.77
N TRP A 50 -11.34 6.78 -13.33
CA TRP A 50 -10.22 7.60 -13.76
C TRP A 50 -8.87 6.93 -13.46
N LEU A 51 -8.71 6.30 -12.28
CA LEU A 51 -7.51 5.54 -11.93
C LEU A 51 -7.31 4.32 -12.84
N LEU A 52 -8.40 3.66 -13.25
CA LEU A 52 -8.32 2.53 -14.18
C LEU A 52 -7.81 2.99 -15.55
N ASP A 53 -8.29 4.12 -16.06
CA ASP A 53 -7.78 4.73 -17.30
C ASP A 53 -6.28 5.10 -17.18
N ARG A 54 -5.82 5.50 -15.99
CA ARG A 54 -4.39 5.71 -15.73
C ARG A 54 -3.60 4.43 -15.83
N VAL A 55 -4.08 3.32 -15.26
CA VAL A 55 -3.43 1.99 -15.37
C VAL A 55 -3.23 1.61 -16.83
N GLU A 56 -4.27 1.76 -17.66
CA GLU A 56 -4.21 1.48 -19.09
C GLU A 56 -3.20 2.40 -19.80
N SER A 57 -3.24 3.71 -19.54
CA SER A 57 -2.33 4.68 -20.17
C SER A 57 -0.86 4.52 -19.79
N LEU A 58 -0.59 3.94 -18.62
CA LEU A 58 0.76 3.63 -18.12
C LEU A 58 1.23 2.24 -18.58
N GLY A 59 0.34 1.44 -19.17
CA GLY A 59 0.62 0.08 -19.61
C GLY A 59 1.00 -0.84 -18.46
N VAL A 60 0.37 -0.68 -17.30
CA VAL A 60 0.55 -1.54 -16.13
C VAL A 60 -0.68 -2.42 -15.92
N GLN A 61 -0.63 -3.41 -15.01
CA GLN A 61 -1.60 -4.51 -14.95
C GLN A 61 -2.31 -4.63 -13.61
N SER A 62 -1.96 -3.81 -12.61
CA SER A 62 -2.63 -3.84 -11.31
C SER A 62 -2.93 -2.45 -10.78
N LEU A 63 -3.97 -2.36 -9.96
CA LEU A 63 -4.43 -1.13 -9.34
C LEU A 63 -4.76 -1.38 -7.87
N TYR A 64 -4.19 -0.57 -6.99
CA TYR A 64 -4.56 -0.54 -5.58
C TYR A 64 -5.54 0.60 -5.32
N VAL A 65 -6.74 0.26 -4.86
CA VAL A 65 -7.84 1.21 -4.56
C VAL A 65 -8.42 0.94 -3.18
N ALA A 66 -8.65 2.00 -2.42
CA ALA A 66 -9.28 1.89 -1.11
C ALA A 66 -10.73 1.37 -1.23
N SER A 67 -11.10 0.35 -0.45
CA SER A 67 -12.43 -0.26 -0.47
C SER A 67 -13.57 0.73 -0.23
N ARG A 68 -13.30 1.78 0.57
CA ARG A 68 -14.27 2.85 0.86
C ARG A 68 -14.62 3.72 -0.36
N THR A 69 -13.81 3.67 -1.43
CA THR A 69 -14.08 4.38 -2.68
C THR A 69 -15.37 3.84 -3.32
N PHE A 70 -15.65 2.55 -3.15
CA PHE A 70 -16.87 1.95 -3.67
C PHE A 70 -18.07 2.30 -2.79
N ALA A 71 -19.03 3.06 -3.34
CA ALA A 71 -20.22 3.51 -2.62
C ALA A 71 -21.11 2.35 -2.13
N GLY A 72 -21.06 1.18 -2.79
CA GLY A 72 -21.79 -0.01 -2.43
C GLY A 72 -21.57 -1.15 -3.42
N ARG A 73 -22.33 -2.23 -3.26
CA ARG A 73 -22.17 -3.46 -4.04
C ARG A 73 -22.28 -3.22 -5.56
N ALA A 74 -23.29 -2.46 -5.98
CA ALA A 74 -23.50 -2.20 -7.41
C ALA A 74 -22.33 -1.43 -8.03
N ALA A 75 -21.84 -0.37 -7.37
CA ALA A 75 -20.68 0.39 -7.84
C ALA A 75 -19.42 -0.50 -7.91
N ALA A 76 -19.18 -1.30 -6.88
CA ALA A 76 -18.06 -2.24 -6.86
C ALA A 76 -18.13 -3.27 -8.00
N GLN A 77 -19.31 -3.80 -8.30
CA GLN A 77 -19.51 -4.76 -9.39
C GLN A 77 -19.31 -4.11 -10.78
N THR A 78 -19.82 -2.90 -10.99
CA THR A 78 -19.58 -2.15 -12.23
C THR A 78 -18.09 -1.88 -12.44
N PHE A 79 -17.38 -1.51 -11.39
CA PHE A 79 -15.93 -1.34 -11.46
C PHE A 79 -15.22 -2.66 -11.81
N ARG A 80 -15.59 -3.75 -11.13
CA ARG A 80 -15.05 -5.09 -11.41
C ARG A 80 -15.18 -5.48 -12.87
N GLU A 81 -16.36 -5.34 -13.45
CA GLU A 81 -16.62 -5.68 -14.86
C GLU A 81 -15.69 -4.90 -15.80
N ARG A 82 -15.46 -3.63 -15.54
CA ARG A 82 -14.55 -2.80 -16.35
C ARG A 82 -13.09 -3.17 -16.14
N ALA A 83 -12.67 -3.42 -14.90
CA ALA A 83 -11.30 -3.85 -14.59
C ALA A 83 -10.97 -5.22 -15.23
N GLU A 84 -11.90 -6.17 -15.13
CA GLU A 84 -11.77 -7.50 -15.77
C GLU A 84 -11.69 -7.38 -17.30
N ALA A 85 -12.51 -6.52 -17.92
CA ALA A 85 -12.46 -6.27 -19.36
C ALA A 85 -11.14 -5.63 -19.82
N ALA A 86 -10.53 -4.81 -18.98
CA ALA A 86 -9.22 -4.20 -19.20
C ALA A 86 -8.04 -5.12 -18.83
N GLY A 87 -8.30 -6.30 -18.26
CA GLY A 87 -7.25 -7.22 -17.78
C GLY A 87 -6.47 -6.68 -16.58
N VAL A 88 -7.08 -5.80 -15.78
CA VAL A 88 -6.45 -5.15 -14.62
C VAL A 88 -6.79 -5.93 -13.34
N MET A 89 -5.76 -6.32 -12.61
CA MET A 89 -5.88 -6.94 -11.29
C MET A 89 -6.12 -5.86 -10.24
N LEU A 90 -7.16 -6.05 -9.42
CA LEU A 90 -7.45 -5.15 -8.30
C LEU A 90 -6.85 -5.67 -7.01
N VAL A 91 -6.15 -4.79 -6.31
CA VAL A 91 -5.86 -4.90 -4.87
C VAL A 91 -6.67 -3.84 -4.16
N SER A 92 -7.28 -4.20 -3.04
CA SER A 92 -8.05 -3.26 -2.23
C SER A 92 -7.44 -3.12 -0.84
N ASN A 93 -8.14 -2.45 0.08
CA ASN A 93 -7.73 -2.39 1.47
C ASN A 93 -8.90 -2.60 2.44
N ALA A 94 -8.53 -2.93 3.68
CA ALA A 94 -9.36 -2.82 4.85
C ALA A 94 -8.60 -1.98 5.89
N ALA A 95 -9.03 -0.74 6.10
CA ALA A 95 -8.40 0.17 7.05
C ALA A 95 -9.16 0.11 8.39
N PHE A 96 -8.50 -0.38 9.44
CA PHE A 96 -9.08 -0.53 10.76
C PHE A 96 -8.02 -0.43 11.86
N ASN A 97 -8.46 -0.29 13.13
CA ASN A 97 -7.56 -0.35 14.26
C ASN A 97 -7.19 -1.82 14.55
N VAL A 98 -6.07 -2.30 14.02
CA VAL A 98 -5.63 -3.69 14.22
C VAL A 98 -5.45 -4.05 15.70
N ALA A 99 -5.06 -3.08 16.54
CA ALA A 99 -4.87 -3.24 17.98
C ALA A 99 -6.07 -2.76 18.81
N ALA A 100 -7.26 -2.72 18.23
CA ALA A 100 -8.48 -2.36 18.95
C ALA A 100 -8.67 -3.26 20.18
N SER A 101 -9.07 -2.67 21.31
CA SER A 101 -9.50 -3.43 22.49
C SER A 101 -10.76 -4.25 22.16
N ALA A 102 -11.09 -5.24 22.97
CA ALA A 102 -12.30 -6.03 22.77
C ALA A 102 -13.57 -5.14 22.75
N GLU A 103 -13.63 -4.10 23.59
CA GLU A 103 -14.73 -3.16 23.62
C GLU A 103 -14.85 -2.35 22.32
N GLU A 104 -13.75 -1.82 21.81
CA GLU A 104 -13.73 -1.08 20.52
C GLU A 104 -14.10 -2.01 19.36
N TRP A 105 -13.56 -3.24 19.39
CA TRP A 105 -13.78 -4.23 18.35
C TRP A 105 -15.26 -4.62 18.24
N GLU A 106 -15.86 -5.03 19.36
CA GLU A 106 -17.28 -5.37 19.45
C GLU A 106 -18.20 -4.15 19.29
N GLY A 107 -17.69 -2.97 19.68
CA GLY A 107 -18.38 -1.68 19.59
C GLY A 107 -18.60 -1.14 18.17
N GLY A 108 -18.02 -1.77 17.16
CA GLY A 108 -18.27 -1.43 15.76
C GLY A 108 -17.09 -1.60 14.80
N GLU A 109 -15.86 -1.69 15.28
CA GLU A 109 -14.68 -1.82 14.42
C GLU A 109 -14.71 -3.12 13.62
N TYR A 110 -15.10 -4.24 14.25
CA TYR A 110 -15.31 -5.53 13.58
C TYR A 110 -16.29 -5.42 12.41
N HIS A 111 -17.47 -4.83 12.65
CA HIS A 111 -18.50 -4.70 11.61
C HIS A 111 -18.06 -3.78 10.46
N SER A 112 -17.41 -2.68 10.79
CA SER A 112 -16.83 -1.76 9.81
C SER A 112 -15.79 -2.45 8.94
N THR A 113 -14.93 -3.28 9.54
CA THR A 113 -13.89 -4.03 8.83
C THR A 113 -14.48 -5.08 7.89
N ILE A 114 -15.49 -5.82 8.33
CA ILE A 114 -16.21 -6.79 7.48
C ILE A 114 -16.83 -6.10 6.25
N GLN A 115 -17.43 -4.93 6.41
CA GLN A 115 -17.98 -4.19 5.27
C GLN A 115 -16.90 -3.82 4.25
N GLN A 116 -15.68 -3.53 4.68
CA GLN A 116 -14.57 -3.24 3.78
C GLN A 116 -14.11 -4.51 3.05
N ILE A 117 -14.06 -5.66 3.72
CA ILE A 117 -13.77 -6.96 3.09
C ILE A 117 -14.84 -7.29 2.05
N TRP A 118 -16.11 -7.09 2.33
CA TRP A 118 -17.19 -7.29 1.35
C TRP A 118 -17.04 -6.40 0.12
N ARG A 119 -16.76 -5.10 0.32
CA ARG A 119 -16.55 -4.17 -0.80
C ARG A 119 -15.37 -4.59 -1.66
N SER A 120 -14.27 -5.04 -1.05
CA SER A 120 -13.10 -5.57 -1.76
C SER A 120 -13.48 -6.79 -2.61
N ALA A 121 -14.20 -7.76 -2.04
CA ALA A 121 -14.67 -8.94 -2.74
C ALA A 121 -15.63 -8.60 -3.90
N TRP A 122 -16.59 -7.70 -3.68
CA TRP A 122 -17.53 -7.28 -4.73
C TRP A 122 -16.84 -6.57 -5.88
N ALA A 123 -15.77 -5.84 -5.60
CA ALA A 123 -14.94 -5.21 -6.62
C ALA A 123 -13.96 -6.18 -7.34
N GLY A 124 -13.92 -7.44 -6.92
CA GLY A 124 -13.09 -8.48 -7.53
C GLY A 124 -11.68 -8.59 -6.96
N ALA A 125 -11.38 -7.91 -5.85
CA ALA A 125 -10.09 -8.05 -5.18
C ALA A 125 -10.00 -9.38 -4.44
N THR A 126 -8.92 -10.12 -4.67
CA THR A 126 -8.56 -11.34 -3.92
C THR A 126 -7.59 -11.05 -2.78
N VAL A 127 -7.00 -9.86 -2.78
CA VAL A 127 -6.10 -9.35 -1.73
C VAL A 127 -6.63 -8.00 -1.25
N ALA A 128 -6.73 -7.84 0.06
CA ALA A 128 -7.03 -6.57 0.71
C ALA A 128 -5.93 -6.24 1.73
N ALA A 129 -5.18 -5.16 1.49
CA ALA A 129 -4.18 -4.70 2.45
C ALA A 129 -4.87 -4.27 3.75
N ALA A 130 -4.51 -4.92 4.85
CA ALA A 130 -4.96 -4.53 6.18
C ALA A 130 -4.07 -3.39 6.67
N VAL A 131 -4.60 -2.16 6.63
CA VAL A 131 -3.88 -0.94 6.98
C VAL A 131 -4.37 -0.44 8.34
N HIS A 132 -3.43 -0.16 9.24
CA HIS A 132 -3.80 0.41 10.53
C HIS A 132 -4.46 1.78 10.37
N ASN A 133 -5.62 1.98 11.01
CA ASN A 133 -6.40 3.20 10.88
C ASN A 133 -5.64 4.42 11.41
N GLN A 134 -5.52 5.45 10.57
CA GLN A 134 -4.79 6.67 10.90
C GLN A 134 -5.38 7.51 12.04
N ALA A 135 -6.65 7.32 12.37
CA ALA A 135 -7.34 8.11 13.40
C ALA A 135 -6.97 7.69 14.84
N VAL A 136 -6.61 6.41 15.03
CA VAL A 136 -6.24 5.86 16.35
C VAL A 136 -4.96 5.06 16.14
N ARG A 137 -3.81 5.70 16.25
CA ARG A 137 -2.53 5.03 16.02
C ARG A 137 -1.83 4.71 17.32
N HIS A 138 -1.96 3.47 17.74
CA HIS A 138 -0.92 2.84 18.52
C HIS A 138 0.18 2.39 17.55
N ASN A 139 1.43 2.39 17.99
CA ASN A 139 2.56 1.99 17.16
C ASN A 139 3.67 1.42 18.02
N HIS A 140 4.75 0.97 17.39
CA HIS A 140 5.93 0.41 18.06
C HIS A 140 6.46 1.26 19.23
N PHE A 141 6.35 2.59 19.17
CA PHE A 141 6.83 3.51 20.20
C PHE A 141 5.80 3.84 21.28
N THR A 142 4.55 3.43 21.12
CA THR A 142 3.48 3.66 22.08
C THR A 142 3.69 2.82 23.33
N LYS A 143 3.59 3.44 24.52
CA LYS A 143 3.82 2.76 25.79
C LYS A 143 2.54 2.27 26.46
N ASP A 144 1.38 2.79 26.05
CA ASP A 144 0.08 2.43 26.58
C ASP A 144 -0.96 2.39 25.44
N PRO A 145 -1.39 1.20 25.05
CA PRO A 145 -0.88 -0.11 25.48
C PRO A 145 0.52 -0.40 24.95
N PRO A 146 1.35 -1.19 25.69
CA PRO A 146 2.66 -1.58 25.21
C PRO A 146 2.56 -2.55 24.03
N ILE A 147 3.65 -2.72 23.30
CA ILE A 147 3.67 -3.46 22.03
C ILE A 147 3.13 -4.88 22.14
N GLU A 148 3.46 -5.59 23.23
CA GLU A 148 3.00 -6.96 23.45
C GLU A 148 1.48 -7.04 23.49
N VAL A 149 0.83 -6.09 24.18
CA VAL A 149 -0.65 -6.00 24.24
C VAL A 149 -1.25 -5.61 22.90
N GLN A 150 -0.58 -4.73 22.15
CA GLN A 150 -1.02 -4.38 20.80
C GLN A 150 -1.01 -5.60 19.88
N LEU A 151 0.05 -6.43 19.92
CA LEU A 151 0.19 -7.63 19.08
C LEU A 151 -0.80 -8.73 19.50
N GLU A 152 -1.03 -8.93 20.81
CA GLU A 152 -2.07 -9.85 21.30
C GLU A 152 -3.46 -9.46 20.79
N ARG A 153 -3.81 -8.16 20.83
CA ARG A 153 -5.06 -7.66 20.30
C ARG A 153 -5.15 -7.85 18.78
N ALA A 154 -4.07 -7.53 18.06
CA ALA A 154 -4.01 -7.70 16.62
C ALA A 154 -4.24 -9.16 16.23
N GLU A 155 -3.59 -10.11 16.92
CA GLU A 155 -3.80 -11.54 16.69
C GLU A 155 -5.27 -11.95 16.90
N ALA A 156 -5.88 -11.54 18.01
CA ALA A 156 -7.28 -11.84 18.30
C ALA A 156 -8.24 -11.25 17.24
N ASN A 157 -8.02 -9.99 16.87
CA ASN A 157 -8.84 -9.29 15.89
C ASN A 157 -8.72 -9.93 14.49
N PHE A 158 -7.50 -10.23 14.02
CA PHE A 158 -7.30 -10.93 12.75
C PHE A 158 -7.96 -12.32 12.76
N ARG A 159 -7.77 -13.13 13.81
CA ARG A 159 -8.40 -14.45 13.92
C ARG A 159 -9.93 -14.38 13.75
N SER A 160 -10.57 -13.35 14.29
CA SER A 160 -12.01 -13.17 14.17
C SER A 160 -12.49 -12.85 12.75
N LEU A 161 -11.62 -12.29 11.89
CA LEU A 161 -11.92 -11.95 10.49
C LEU A 161 -11.71 -13.12 9.52
N LEU A 162 -10.89 -14.13 9.88
CA LEU A 162 -10.53 -15.21 8.96
C LEU A 162 -11.72 -15.98 8.37
N PRO A 163 -12.81 -16.27 9.14
CA PRO A 163 -13.97 -16.93 8.56
C PRO A 163 -14.61 -16.13 7.42
N VAL A 164 -14.70 -14.82 7.57
CA VAL A 164 -15.23 -13.92 6.53
C VAL A 164 -14.29 -13.86 5.33
N CYS A 165 -12.99 -13.79 5.57
CA CYS A 165 -11.99 -13.84 4.51
C CYS A 165 -12.10 -15.13 3.68
N ALA A 166 -12.25 -16.28 4.35
CA ALA A 166 -12.44 -17.58 3.70
C ALA A 166 -13.73 -17.65 2.90
N GLU A 167 -14.85 -17.14 3.45
CA GLU A 167 -16.15 -17.11 2.77
C GLU A 167 -16.13 -16.29 1.49
N TYR A 168 -15.43 -15.14 1.50
CA TYR A 168 -15.42 -14.21 0.39
C TYR A 168 -14.18 -14.36 -0.53
N GLY A 169 -13.25 -15.25 -0.19
CA GLY A 169 -12.03 -15.50 -0.98
C GLY A 169 -11.06 -14.31 -1.00
N VAL A 170 -11.00 -13.54 0.09
CA VAL A 170 -10.13 -12.37 0.21
C VAL A 170 -9.03 -12.64 1.24
N VAL A 171 -7.78 -12.57 0.82
CA VAL A 171 -6.63 -12.61 1.73
C VAL A 171 -6.42 -11.23 2.33
N LEU A 172 -6.44 -11.12 3.66
CA LEU A 172 -5.97 -9.94 4.35
C LEU A 172 -4.44 -9.93 4.32
N ALA A 173 -3.87 -8.90 3.73
CA ALA A 173 -2.42 -8.70 3.68
C ALA A 173 -2.05 -7.57 4.65
N TRP A 174 -1.57 -7.92 5.84
CA TRP A 174 -1.20 -6.89 6.82
C TRP A 174 -0.03 -6.08 6.30
N GLU A 175 -0.26 -4.78 6.11
CA GLU A 175 0.76 -3.85 5.68
C GLU A 175 1.65 -3.45 6.86
N ASN A 176 2.97 -3.58 6.66
CA ASN A 176 3.93 -2.92 7.53
C ASN A 176 3.88 -1.41 7.28
N HIS A 177 2.82 -0.78 7.74
CA HIS A 177 2.67 0.66 7.68
C HIS A 177 3.66 1.33 8.66
N ILE A 178 3.61 2.63 8.85
CA ILE A 178 4.50 3.38 9.75
C ILE A 178 4.27 3.10 11.25
N ASP A 179 3.59 2.02 11.59
CA ASP A 179 3.14 1.71 12.94
C ASP A 179 3.92 0.55 13.58
N TYR A 180 4.20 -0.51 12.82
CA TYR A 180 4.82 -1.74 13.31
C TYR A 180 6.05 -2.11 12.48
N ARG A 181 7.02 -2.73 13.14
CA ARG A 181 8.15 -3.38 12.47
C ARG A 181 7.71 -4.63 11.74
N LEU A 182 8.38 -4.98 10.66
CA LEU A 182 8.11 -6.24 9.96
C LEU A 182 8.30 -7.46 10.86
N SER A 183 9.27 -7.43 11.78
CA SER A 183 9.43 -8.48 12.78
C SER A 183 8.20 -8.69 13.67
N GLU A 184 7.49 -7.63 14.03
CA GLU A 184 6.26 -7.67 14.82
C GLU A 184 5.08 -8.17 13.99
N VAL A 185 4.97 -7.73 12.74
CA VAL A 185 3.95 -8.21 11.79
C VAL A 185 4.12 -9.70 11.53
N VAL A 186 5.34 -10.15 11.24
CA VAL A 186 5.66 -11.56 10.99
C VAL A 186 5.33 -12.43 12.20
N GLN A 187 5.64 -11.98 13.42
CA GLN A 187 5.31 -12.70 14.65
C GLN A 187 3.82 -13.08 14.72
N VAL A 188 2.92 -12.13 14.40
CA VAL A 188 1.48 -12.38 14.43
C VAL A 188 1.03 -13.24 13.26
N VAL A 189 1.57 -13.02 12.05
CA VAL A 189 1.26 -13.83 10.87
C VAL A 189 1.65 -15.28 11.09
N GLU A 190 2.81 -15.54 11.69
CA GLU A 190 3.28 -16.89 12.04
C GLU A 190 2.43 -17.52 13.16
N ALA A 191 2.08 -16.78 14.20
CA ALA A 191 1.23 -17.27 15.28
C ALA A 191 -0.18 -17.67 14.78
N ILE A 192 -0.73 -16.96 13.82
CA ILE A 192 -2.04 -17.24 13.21
C ILE A 192 -1.96 -18.41 12.22
N ASP A 193 -0.89 -18.51 11.45
CA ASP A 193 -0.61 -19.57 10.45
C ASP A 193 -1.83 -19.89 9.57
N SER A 194 -2.38 -18.86 8.90
CA SER A 194 -3.55 -18.98 8.05
C SER A 194 -3.27 -18.54 6.60
N PRO A 195 -3.80 -19.21 5.58
CA PRO A 195 -3.70 -18.73 4.21
C PRO A 195 -4.45 -17.41 3.98
N TRP A 196 -5.34 -17.04 4.89
CA TRP A 196 -6.16 -15.83 4.80
C TRP A 196 -5.55 -14.60 5.49
N LEU A 197 -4.39 -14.74 6.14
CA LEU A 197 -3.59 -13.63 6.63
C LEU A 197 -2.16 -13.74 6.08
N ARG A 198 -1.74 -12.74 5.35
CA ARG A 198 -0.42 -12.63 4.71
C ARG A 198 0.12 -11.21 4.90
N ILE A 199 1.15 -10.84 4.15
CA ILE A 199 1.82 -9.54 4.26
C ILE A 199 1.68 -8.75 2.97
N ASN A 200 1.30 -7.48 3.09
CA ASN A 200 1.55 -6.45 2.09
C ASN A 200 2.89 -5.79 2.46
N LEU A 201 3.93 -6.08 1.70
CA LEU A 201 5.26 -5.57 1.98
C LEU A 201 5.45 -4.19 1.38
N ASP A 202 5.52 -3.17 2.25
CA ASP A 202 5.92 -1.81 1.85
C ASP A 202 7.43 -1.65 2.05
N THR A 203 8.11 -1.19 1.00
CA THR A 203 9.57 -1.17 0.97
C THR A 203 10.20 -0.05 1.79
N ALA A 204 9.49 1.04 2.09
CA ALA A 204 10.06 2.21 2.78
C ALA A 204 9.48 2.49 4.18
N ASN A 205 8.32 1.96 4.49
CA ASN A 205 7.69 2.16 5.80
C ASN A 205 8.54 1.70 7.01
N PRO A 206 9.42 0.68 6.89
CA PRO A 206 10.33 0.29 7.97
C PRO A 206 11.17 1.46 8.52
N ILE A 207 11.54 2.43 7.68
CA ILE A 207 12.32 3.61 8.07
C ILE A 207 11.60 4.39 9.20
N ALA A 208 10.28 4.48 9.15
CA ALA A 208 9.49 5.23 10.14
C ALA A 208 9.49 4.59 11.54
N VAL A 209 9.75 3.29 11.62
CA VAL A 209 9.83 2.52 12.88
C VAL A 209 11.27 2.12 13.23
N ILE A 210 12.25 2.76 12.60
CA ILE A 210 13.69 2.55 12.83
C ILE A 210 14.04 1.06 12.62
N GLU A 211 13.61 0.51 11.49
CA GLU A 211 13.95 -0.82 11.02
C GLU A 211 14.66 -0.69 9.66
N ASP A 212 15.71 -1.49 9.45
CA ASP A 212 16.34 -1.57 8.13
C ASP A 212 15.38 -2.25 7.14
N PRO A 213 15.06 -1.61 5.99
CA PRO A 213 14.11 -2.17 5.03
C PRO A 213 14.49 -3.57 4.53
N MET A 214 15.79 -3.84 4.34
CA MET A 214 16.25 -5.14 3.85
C MET A 214 16.16 -6.22 4.93
N ASP A 215 16.47 -5.87 6.19
CA ASP A 215 16.34 -6.81 7.32
C ASP A 215 14.89 -7.18 7.55
N GLY A 216 13.97 -6.21 7.50
CA GLY A 216 12.54 -6.47 7.57
C GLY A 216 12.04 -7.33 6.39
N ALA A 217 12.48 -7.02 5.17
CA ALA A 217 12.10 -7.78 3.98
C ALA A 217 12.54 -9.26 4.05
N ARG A 218 13.74 -9.56 4.59
CA ARG A 218 14.21 -10.94 4.79
C ARG A 218 13.30 -11.80 5.67
N LEU A 219 12.63 -11.18 6.63
CA LEU A 219 11.66 -11.88 7.48
C LEU A 219 10.32 -12.09 6.77
N ALA A 220 9.88 -11.11 5.98
CA ALA A 220 8.53 -11.01 5.46
C ALA A 220 8.34 -11.59 4.05
N ALA A 221 9.38 -11.68 3.22
CA ALA A 221 9.30 -12.01 1.80
C ALA A 221 8.48 -13.27 1.49
N LYS A 222 8.68 -14.35 2.27
CA LYS A 222 7.94 -15.63 2.11
C LYS A 222 6.44 -15.53 2.40
N TYR A 223 6.00 -14.47 3.08
CA TYR A 223 4.59 -14.20 3.40
C TYR A 223 3.96 -13.14 2.51
N ALA A 224 4.76 -12.49 1.65
CA ALA A 224 4.28 -11.41 0.80
C ALA A 224 3.30 -11.95 -0.24
N VAL A 225 2.17 -11.25 -0.40
CA VAL A 225 1.15 -11.49 -1.44
C VAL A 225 0.80 -10.23 -2.20
N ASN A 226 1.31 -9.09 -1.75
CA ASN A 226 1.25 -7.79 -2.40
C ASN A 226 2.45 -6.96 -1.96
N MET A 227 2.86 -6.00 -2.80
CA MET A 227 3.90 -5.05 -2.44
C MET A 227 3.48 -3.62 -2.76
N HIS A 228 3.87 -2.70 -1.87
CA HIS A 228 3.95 -1.29 -2.18
C HIS A 228 5.42 -0.90 -2.39
N LEU A 229 5.75 -0.50 -3.61
CA LEU A 229 7.07 0.03 -3.92
C LEU A 229 7.09 1.52 -3.61
N LYS A 230 7.77 1.84 -2.55
CA LYS A 230 7.93 3.19 -2.02
C LYS A 230 9.41 3.49 -1.87
N ASP A 231 9.83 4.67 -2.25
CA ASP A 231 11.20 5.13 -2.03
C ASP A 231 11.20 6.41 -1.20
N MET A 232 12.17 6.50 -0.31
CA MET A 232 12.37 7.65 0.53
C MET A 232 13.84 8.06 0.53
N ARG A 233 14.09 9.34 0.40
CA ARG A 233 15.42 9.91 0.53
C ARG A 233 15.68 10.28 1.98
N ILE A 234 16.78 9.77 2.51
CA ILE A 234 17.30 10.11 3.82
C ILE A 234 18.51 11.01 3.61
N GLN A 235 18.52 12.20 4.19
CA GLN A 235 19.60 13.15 4.08
C GLN A 235 19.78 13.95 5.37
N PRO A 236 21.01 14.42 5.67
CA PRO A 236 21.22 15.36 6.76
C PRO A 236 20.47 16.67 6.50
N ALA A 237 19.80 17.22 7.51
CA ALA A 237 19.27 18.56 7.45
C ALA A 237 20.42 19.58 7.57
N THR A 238 20.42 20.56 6.68
CA THR A 238 21.49 21.55 6.62
C THR A 238 21.51 22.39 7.89
N GLY A 239 22.61 22.35 8.65
CA GLY A 239 22.86 23.22 9.79
C GLY A 239 22.22 22.81 11.12
N THR A 240 21.45 21.72 11.19
CA THR A 240 20.72 21.31 12.42
C THR A 240 21.24 20.00 13.03
N GLY A 241 21.98 19.18 12.27
CA GLY A 241 22.40 17.84 12.70
C GLY A 241 21.27 16.81 12.75
N GLU A 242 20.08 17.17 12.25
CA GLU A 242 18.91 16.30 12.15
C GLU A 242 18.94 15.50 10.85
N ALA A 243 18.23 14.36 10.81
CA ALA A 243 17.95 13.63 9.58
C ALA A 243 16.59 14.05 9.03
N GLN A 244 16.53 14.26 7.72
CA GLN A 244 15.29 14.49 7.00
C GLN A 244 14.95 13.25 6.17
N VAL A 245 13.66 12.89 6.16
CA VAL A 245 13.12 11.82 5.33
C VAL A 245 12.04 12.41 4.44
N SER A 246 12.17 12.21 3.13
CA SER A 246 11.21 12.71 2.15
C SER A 246 10.89 11.64 1.11
N TRP A 247 9.71 11.72 0.51
CA TRP A 247 9.34 10.89 -0.63
C TRP A 247 10.29 11.14 -1.81
N ALA A 248 10.54 10.10 -2.58
CA ALA A 248 11.29 10.16 -3.82
C ALA A 248 10.61 9.29 -4.91
N PRO A 249 10.79 9.59 -6.20
CA PRO A 249 10.54 8.62 -7.26
C PRO A 249 11.39 7.38 -7.02
N LEU A 250 10.93 6.21 -7.44
CA LEU A 250 11.66 4.95 -7.26
C LEU A 250 13.05 5.03 -7.92
N GLY A 251 14.06 4.51 -7.22
CA GLY A 251 15.47 4.54 -7.64
C GLY A 251 16.16 5.89 -7.43
N ARG A 252 15.48 6.84 -6.75
CA ARG A 252 16.05 8.16 -6.44
C ARG A 252 16.17 8.41 -4.93
N GLY A 253 15.70 7.46 -4.14
CA GLY A 253 15.79 7.47 -2.68
C GLY A 253 16.96 6.64 -2.14
N SER A 254 16.77 6.14 -0.94
CA SER A 254 17.77 5.40 -0.16
C SER A 254 17.36 3.94 0.11
N VAL A 255 16.19 3.51 -0.39
CA VAL A 255 15.66 2.16 -0.14
C VAL A 255 16.26 1.18 -1.15
N PRO A 256 16.74 -0.02 -0.73
CA PRO A 256 17.31 -1.04 -1.62
C PRO A 256 16.19 -1.82 -2.34
N ILE A 257 15.41 -1.11 -3.17
CA ILE A 257 14.18 -1.64 -3.80
C ILE A 257 14.47 -2.85 -4.69
N LEU A 258 15.56 -2.81 -5.48
CA LEU A 258 15.88 -3.88 -6.42
C LEU A 258 16.24 -5.17 -5.68
N GLU A 259 17.02 -5.05 -4.61
CA GLU A 259 17.40 -6.18 -3.76
C GLU A 259 16.18 -6.78 -3.05
N ILE A 260 15.24 -5.94 -2.61
CA ILE A 260 13.98 -6.40 -2.01
C ILE A 260 13.12 -7.11 -3.05
N LEU A 261 13.01 -6.58 -4.27
CA LEU A 261 12.28 -7.23 -5.36
C LEU A 261 12.88 -8.60 -5.71
N ASP A 262 14.20 -8.68 -5.87
CA ASP A 262 14.89 -9.93 -6.15
C ASP A 262 14.68 -10.97 -5.04
N LEU A 263 14.69 -10.53 -3.77
CA LEU A 263 14.42 -11.38 -2.62
C LEU A 263 12.97 -11.91 -2.63
N VAL A 264 11.99 -11.04 -2.85
CA VAL A 264 10.58 -11.44 -2.89
C VAL A 264 10.30 -12.34 -4.09
N GLN A 265 10.92 -12.09 -5.25
CA GLN A 265 10.82 -12.99 -6.41
C GLN A 265 11.34 -14.40 -6.08
N ALA A 266 12.37 -14.51 -5.25
CA ALA A 266 12.97 -15.78 -4.89
C ALA A 266 12.19 -16.55 -3.80
N GLU A 267 11.54 -15.85 -2.86
CA GLU A 267 11.01 -16.46 -1.64
C GLU A 267 9.48 -16.47 -1.51
N ALA A 268 8.77 -15.58 -2.21
CA ALA A 268 7.31 -15.57 -2.15
C ALA A 268 6.70 -16.82 -2.79
N ALA A 269 5.54 -17.22 -2.28
CA ALA A 269 4.88 -18.47 -2.74
C ALA A 269 4.39 -18.40 -4.20
N ASP A 270 3.92 -17.25 -4.65
CA ASP A 270 3.46 -17.00 -6.03
C ASP A 270 3.88 -15.59 -6.48
N PRO A 271 5.18 -15.39 -6.75
CA PRO A 271 5.68 -14.08 -7.14
C PRO A 271 5.20 -13.63 -8.52
N ASP A 272 4.93 -14.55 -9.44
CA ASP A 272 4.58 -14.23 -10.84
C ASP A 272 3.18 -13.62 -10.94
N SER A 273 2.26 -14.02 -10.07
CA SER A 273 0.89 -13.48 -9.98
C SER A 273 0.77 -12.31 -9.00
N MET A 274 1.81 -12.02 -8.22
CA MET A 274 1.75 -11.02 -7.17
C MET A 274 1.62 -9.60 -7.73
N PRO A 275 0.62 -8.82 -7.29
CA PRO A 275 0.56 -7.40 -7.59
C PRO A 275 1.69 -6.64 -6.87
N VAL A 276 2.32 -5.71 -7.59
CA VAL A 276 3.41 -4.88 -7.10
C VAL A 276 3.11 -3.44 -7.53
N CYS A 277 2.63 -2.64 -6.60
CA CYS A 277 2.14 -1.30 -6.90
C CYS A 277 3.16 -0.21 -6.54
N VAL A 278 3.48 0.63 -7.51
CA VAL A 278 4.21 1.88 -7.24
C VAL A 278 3.37 2.74 -6.31
N GLU A 279 3.96 3.16 -5.21
CA GLU A 279 3.36 4.09 -4.26
C GLU A 279 4.31 5.25 -3.98
N VAL A 280 4.21 6.29 -4.79
CA VAL A 280 4.97 7.53 -4.63
C VAL A 280 4.01 8.68 -4.38
N ALA A 281 4.38 9.61 -3.51
CA ALA A 281 3.53 10.73 -3.15
C ALA A 281 4.30 12.05 -3.38
N PRO A 282 4.29 12.55 -4.61
CA PRO A 282 4.92 13.84 -4.90
C PRO A 282 4.26 14.96 -4.09
N PRO A 283 4.98 16.08 -3.88
CA PRO A 283 4.38 17.27 -3.29
C PRO A 283 3.16 17.76 -4.07
N PRO A 284 2.24 18.50 -3.44
CA PRO A 284 0.98 18.93 -4.07
C PRO A 284 1.13 19.84 -5.30
N ASP A 285 2.29 20.48 -5.45
CA ASP A 285 2.65 21.35 -6.56
C ASP A 285 3.36 20.63 -7.72
N HIS A 286 3.51 19.29 -7.60
CA HIS A 286 4.11 18.46 -8.65
C HIS A 286 3.05 17.61 -9.33
N ASP A 287 3.24 17.38 -10.64
CA ASP A 287 2.44 16.43 -11.38
C ASP A 287 2.77 14.99 -10.94
N PRO A 288 1.81 14.26 -10.36
CA PRO A 288 2.04 12.91 -9.90
C PRO A 288 2.42 11.94 -11.03
N ASP A 289 1.94 12.16 -12.24
CA ASP A 289 2.24 11.29 -13.39
C ASP A 289 3.73 11.30 -13.74
N VAL A 290 4.41 12.42 -13.56
CA VAL A 290 5.86 12.52 -13.79
C VAL A 290 6.63 11.57 -12.88
N TRP A 291 6.28 11.54 -11.60
CA TRP A 291 6.92 10.64 -10.64
C TRP A 291 6.56 9.17 -10.89
N VAL A 292 5.29 8.90 -11.19
CA VAL A 292 4.80 7.55 -11.47
C VAL A 292 5.47 6.99 -12.74
N ARG A 293 5.50 7.76 -13.84
CA ARG A 293 6.15 7.34 -15.09
C ARG A 293 7.63 7.09 -14.91
N ALA A 294 8.34 8.02 -14.28
CA ALA A 294 9.77 7.86 -14.02
C ALA A 294 10.05 6.61 -13.18
N SER A 295 9.20 6.30 -12.20
CA SER A 295 9.32 5.09 -11.38
C SER A 295 9.08 3.81 -12.18
N ILE A 296 8.04 3.78 -13.02
CA ILE A 296 7.73 2.64 -13.90
C ILE A 296 8.85 2.41 -14.93
N GLU A 297 9.33 3.48 -15.56
CA GLU A 297 10.41 3.41 -16.54
C GLU A 297 11.69 2.88 -15.90
N TRP A 298 12.02 3.36 -14.69
CA TRP A 298 13.17 2.86 -13.95
C TRP A 298 13.03 1.37 -13.61
N LEU A 299 11.89 0.92 -13.09
CA LEU A 299 11.64 -0.49 -12.80
C LEU A 299 11.77 -1.38 -14.05
N ARG A 300 11.22 -0.93 -15.17
CA ARG A 300 11.32 -1.66 -16.45
C ARG A 300 12.76 -1.74 -16.97
N ALA A 301 13.53 -0.68 -16.80
CA ALA A 301 14.93 -0.65 -17.20
C ALA A 301 15.79 -1.59 -16.34
N GLU A 302 15.56 -1.62 -15.03
CA GLU A 302 16.41 -2.36 -14.08
C GLU A 302 15.96 -3.82 -13.89
N ARG A 303 14.64 -4.09 -13.92
CA ARG A 303 14.03 -5.40 -13.62
C ARG A 303 12.84 -5.73 -14.52
N GLY A 304 12.86 -5.29 -15.78
CA GLY A 304 11.74 -5.50 -16.72
C GLY A 304 11.28 -6.95 -16.81
N HIS A 305 12.22 -7.90 -16.75
CA HIS A 305 11.94 -9.33 -16.80
C HIS A 305 11.01 -9.83 -15.66
N LEU A 306 10.91 -9.14 -14.53
CA LEU A 306 9.99 -9.49 -13.44
C LEU A 306 8.53 -9.13 -13.75
N PHE A 307 8.29 -8.25 -14.72
CA PHE A 307 6.99 -7.67 -15.03
C PHE A 307 6.47 -8.08 -16.42
N GLU A 308 7.26 -8.84 -17.17
CA GLU A 308 6.84 -9.39 -18.47
C GLU A 308 5.82 -10.51 -18.23
N SER A 309 4.69 -10.45 -18.97
CA SER A 309 3.71 -11.54 -18.95
C SER A 309 4.33 -12.74 -19.66
N THR A 310 4.53 -13.84 -18.95
CA THR A 310 4.81 -15.15 -19.57
C THR A 310 3.60 -15.66 -20.32
#